data_5a9d74e5baa7a6730dd2d7c85d0595ba
#
_entry.id   5a9d74e5baa7a6730dd2d7c85d0595ba
#
_cell.length_a   1.000
_cell.length_b   1.000
_cell.length_c   1.000
_cell.angle_alpha   90.00
_cell.angle_beta   90.00
_cell.angle_gamma   90.00
#
_symmetry.space_group_name_H-M   'P 1'
#
loop_
_entity.id
_entity.type
_entity.pdbx_description
1 polymer ?
#
loop_
_entity_poly.entity_id
_entity_poly.type
_entity_poly.pdbx_seq_one_letter_code
_entity_poly.pdbx_strand_id
1 'polypeptide(L)'
;MIIPSRRWFVGAALLALVAPLALLWSGAATLLIVLDVAWVVLLAIDAWRAWSVTADDFSVQRDAPPAFSMGRSLPVSYRWQFRRSRPMQLLVVEELPPILSFAGGGRRALRLSPDAPLYERHDVRPLARGKGGDGTLHLRVLSPWGLAWRALTLPLPWQVTVFPTLVGASLRALPTQSQ
;
A
#
# COMPACT_ATOMS: atom_id res chain seq x y z
N MET A 1 -4.37 1.03 13.72
CA MET A 1 -4.71 -0.37 14.02
C MET A 1 -3.47 -1.23 13.86
N ILE A 2 -3.19 -2.15 14.78
CA ILE A 2 -2.08 -3.11 14.70
C ILE A 2 -2.66 -4.51 14.47
N ILE A 3 -2.03 -5.29 13.59
CA ILE A 3 -2.46 -6.63 13.23
C ILE A 3 -1.23 -7.54 13.30
N PRO A 4 -1.28 -8.69 13.99
CA PRO A 4 -0.20 -9.66 13.99
C PRO A 4 0.12 -10.13 12.57
N SER A 5 1.41 -10.33 12.28
CA SER A 5 1.86 -10.83 10.99
C SER A 5 1.78 -12.37 10.92
N ARG A 6 1.92 -12.92 9.71
CA ARG A 6 2.01 -14.37 9.52
C ARG A 6 3.18 -14.98 10.32
N ARG A 7 4.30 -14.27 10.46
CA ARG A 7 5.47 -14.75 11.19
C ARG A 7 5.17 -14.97 12.67
N TRP A 8 4.36 -14.09 13.27
CA TRP A 8 3.95 -14.25 14.65
C TRP A 8 3.11 -15.52 14.83
N PHE A 9 2.15 -15.78 13.94
CA PHE A 9 1.32 -16.97 14.01
C PHE A 9 2.14 -18.25 13.81
N VAL A 10 3.14 -18.24 12.92
CA VAL A 10 4.04 -19.38 12.75
C VAL A 10 4.84 -19.65 14.02
N GLY A 11 5.37 -18.64 14.68
CA GLY A 11 6.09 -18.79 15.96
C GLY A 11 5.18 -19.34 17.06
N ALA A 12 3.96 -18.80 17.21
CA ALA A 12 2.98 -19.30 18.15
C ALA A 12 2.58 -20.76 17.88
N ALA A 13 2.41 -21.13 16.61
CA ALA A 13 2.10 -22.51 16.22
C ALA A 13 3.26 -23.48 16.56
N LEU A 14 4.51 -23.06 16.38
CA LEU A 14 5.68 -23.84 16.76
C LEU A 14 5.74 -24.06 18.29
N LEU A 15 5.46 -23.03 19.09
CA LEU A 15 5.36 -23.17 20.55
C LEU A 15 4.23 -24.13 20.95
N ALA A 16 3.08 -24.05 20.29
CA ALA A 16 1.96 -24.95 20.54
C ALA A 16 2.30 -26.42 20.20
N LEU A 17 3.13 -26.66 19.15
CA LEU A 17 3.57 -28.03 18.81
C LEU A 17 4.49 -28.63 19.86
N VAL A 18 5.22 -27.80 20.60
CA VAL A 18 6.12 -28.26 21.68
C VAL A 18 5.36 -28.45 22.98
N ALA A 19 4.16 -27.90 23.14
CA ALA A 19 3.37 -27.96 24.38
C ALA A 19 3.15 -29.40 24.93
N PRO A 20 2.93 -30.46 24.12
CA PRO A 20 2.81 -31.84 24.66
C PRO A 20 4.04 -32.34 25.41
N LEU A 21 5.22 -31.79 25.15
CA LEU A 21 6.45 -32.15 25.89
C LEU A 21 6.37 -31.79 27.37
N ALA A 22 5.52 -30.83 27.75
CA ALA A 22 5.26 -30.50 29.14
C ALA A 22 4.67 -31.65 29.96
N LEU A 23 4.04 -32.62 29.28
CA LEU A 23 3.51 -33.82 29.92
C LEU A 23 4.61 -34.82 30.32
N LEU A 24 5.77 -34.75 29.67
CA LEU A 24 6.87 -35.68 29.87
C LEU A 24 7.81 -35.28 31.03
N TRP A 25 7.81 -33.98 31.39
CA TRP A 25 8.73 -33.46 32.39
C TRP A 25 8.14 -32.22 33.07
N SER A 26 8.11 -32.19 34.42
CA SER A 26 7.52 -31.10 35.18
C SER A 26 8.19 -29.73 34.96
N GLY A 27 9.50 -29.70 34.68
CA GLY A 27 10.23 -28.47 34.32
C GLY A 27 9.86 -27.90 32.95
N ALA A 28 9.39 -28.72 32.03
CA ALA A 28 9.03 -28.30 30.67
C ALA A 28 7.80 -27.37 30.67
N ALA A 29 6.85 -27.59 31.57
CA ALA A 29 5.68 -26.71 31.68
C ALA A 29 6.07 -25.26 32.03
N THR A 30 6.96 -25.09 33.02
CA THR A 30 7.46 -23.78 33.41
C THR A 30 8.24 -23.13 32.25
N LEU A 31 9.10 -23.88 31.56
CA LEU A 31 9.84 -23.38 30.43
C LEU A 31 8.92 -22.90 29.30
N LEU A 32 7.88 -23.67 28.96
CA LEU A 32 6.91 -23.29 27.95
C LEU A 32 6.17 -22.00 28.30
N ILE A 33 5.71 -21.86 29.54
CA ILE A 33 5.07 -20.63 29.99
C ILE A 33 6.00 -19.43 29.84
N VAL A 34 7.28 -19.57 30.21
CA VAL A 34 8.28 -18.50 30.05
C VAL A 34 8.48 -18.15 28.58
N LEU A 35 8.54 -19.15 27.68
CA LEU A 35 8.69 -18.92 26.22
C LEU A 35 7.44 -18.24 25.63
N ASP A 36 6.24 -18.64 26.02
CA ASP A 36 4.99 -18.02 25.56
C ASP A 36 4.92 -16.56 26.02
N VAL A 37 5.21 -16.28 27.30
CA VAL A 37 5.25 -14.91 27.80
C VAL A 37 6.30 -14.08 27.06
N ALA A 38 7.51 -14.62 26.87
CA ALA A 38 8.56 -13.94 26.12
C ALA A 38 8.12 -13.64 24.68
N TRP A 39 7.43 -14.59 24.01
CA TRP A 39 6.92 -14.41 22.66
C TRP A 39 5.88 -13.28 22.57
N VAL A 40 4.96 -13.22 23.53
CA VAL A 40 3.96 -12.13 23.60
C VAL A 40 4.63 -10.79 23.88
N VAL A 41 5.62 -10.75 24.78
CA VAL A 41 6.41 -9.54 25.08
C VAL A 41 7.15 -9.05 23.85
N LEU A 42 7.78 -9.95 23.07
CA LEU A 42 8.42 -9.60 21.81
C LEU A 42 7.44 -8.98 20.82
N LEU A 43 6.25 -9.54 20.67
CA LEU A 43 5.20 -8.95 19.83
C LEU A 43 4.82 -7.55 20.32
N ALA A 44 4.63 -7.38 21.64
CA ALA A 44 4.25 -6.09 22.22
C ALA A 44 5.31 -5.01 21.96
N ILE A 45 6.60 -5.36 22.16
CA ILE A 45 7.72 -4.45 21.87
C ILE A 45 7.77 -4.10 20.38
N ASP A 46 7.64 -5.08 19.51
CA ASP A 46 7.71 -4.85 18.05
C ASP A 46 6.51 -4.04 17.56
N ALA A 47 5.32 -4.31 18.06
CA ALA A 47 4.11 -3.54 17.81
C ALA A 47 4.25 -2.08 18.31
N TRP A 48 4.80 -1.88 19.49
CA TRP A 48 5.06 -0.54 20.04
C TRP A 48 6.04 0.25 19.16
N ARG A 49 7.11 -0.39 18.70
CA ARG A 49 8.05 0.23 17.75
C ARG A 49 7.38 0.58 16.41
N ALA A 50 6.49 -0.28 15.90
CA ALA A 50 5.70 0.04 14.72
C ALA A 50 4.73 1.21 14.98
N TRP A 51 4.23 1.34 16.21
CA TRP A 51 3.33 2.44 16.59
C TRP A 51 3.98 3.82 16.47
N SER A 52 5.29 3.91 16.60
CA SER A 52 6.01 5.18 16.44
C SER A 52 6.01 5.71 15.01
N VAL A 53 5.70 4.88 13.99
CA VAL A 53 5.63 5.31 12.59
C VAL A 53 4.31 6.02 12.36
N THR A 54 4.35 7.25 11.83
CA THR A 54 3.17 8.08 11.57
C THR A 54 2.99 8.33 10.08
N ALA A 55 1.86 8.91 9.70
CA ALA A 55 1.61 9.33 8.32
C ALA A 55 2.63 10.39 7.84
N ASP A 56 3.10 11.25 8.75
CA ASP A 56 4.04 12.35 8.47
C ASP A 56 5.45 11.84 8.13
N ASP A 57 5.76 10.58 8.44
CA ASP A 57 7.02 9.95 8.05
C ASP A 57 7.08 9.67 6.53
N PHE A 58 5.94 9.71 5.84
CA PHE A 58 5.82 9.44 4.41
C PHE A 58 5.48 10.71 3.66
N SER A 59 6.21 10.98 2.59
CA SER A 59 5.86 12.00 1.61
C SER A 59 5.64 11.30 0.28
N VAL A 60 4.42 11.42 -0.24
CA VAL A 60 4.03 10.81 -1.52
C VAL A 60 3.61 11.91 -2.47
N GLN A 61 4.27 11.98 -3.60
CA GLN A 61 3.90 12.86 -4.70
C GLN A 61 3.45 12.00 -5.87
N ARG A 62 2.28 12.33 -6.42
CA ARG A 62 1.75 11.71 -7.62
C ARG A 62 1.83 12.70 -8.77
N ASP A 63 2.43 12.25 -9.86
CA ASP A 63 2.42 12.94 -11.13
C ASP A 63 1.49 12.19 -12.07
N ALA A 64 0.33 12.78 -12.31
CA ALA A 64 -0.73 12.22 -13.15
C ALA A 64 -1.20 13.27 -14.16
N PRO A 65 -1.50 12.88 -15.39
CA PRO A 65 -2.11 13.78 -16.35
C PRO A 65 -3.44 14.33 -15.78
N PRO A 66 -3.71 15.63 -15.95
CA PRO A 66 -4.95 16.24 -15.44
C PRO A 66 -6.19 15.79 -16.24
N ALA A 67 -5.96 15.22 -17.43
CA ALA A 67 -7.01 14.79 -18.35
C ALA A 67 -6.75 13.39 -18.88
N PHE A 68 -7.79 12.55 -18.83
CA PHE A 68 -7.82 11.21 -19.42
C PHE A 68 -8.84 11.17 -20.56
N SER A 69 -8.59 10.33 -21.54
CA SER A 69 -9.53 10.01 -22.61
C SER A 69 -10.02 8.58 -22.46
N MET A 70 -11.32 8.36 -22.64
CA MET A 70 -11.88 7.01 -22.60
C MET A 70 -11.16 6.07 -23.57
N GLY A 71 -10.96 4.82 -23.14
CA GLY A 71 -10.35 3.77 -23.97
C GLY A 71 -8.82 3.76 -24.01
N ARG A 72 -8.14 4.74 -23.37
CA ARG A 72 -6.67 4.80 -23.34
C ARG A 72 -6.17 4.78 -21.88
N SER A 73 -5.27 3.87 -21.58
CA SER A 73 -4.52 3.89 -20.33
C SER A 73 -3.39 4.91 -20.40
N LEU A 74 -3.19 5.65 -19.32
CA LEU A 74 -2.09 6.61 -19.20
C LEU A 74 -1.23 6.29 -17.99
N PRO A 75 0.09 6.50 -18.10
CA PRO A 75 1.00 6.27 -16.98
C PRO A 75 0.85 7.36 -15.93
N VAL A 76 0.86 6.92 -14.69
CA VAL A 76 0.89 7.75 -13.49
C VAL A 76 2.15 7.40 -12.72
N SER A 77 2.92 8.39 -12.36
CA SER A 77 4.17 8.23 -11.63
C SER A 77 3.99 8.62 -10.18
N TYR A 78 4.64 7.87 -9.30
CA TYR A 78 4.67 8.14 -7.86
C TYR A 78 6.10 8.31 -7.42
N ARG A 79 6.33 9.32 -6.58
CA ARG A 79 7.58 9.54 -5.89
C ARG A 79 7.34 9.41 -4.40
N TRP A 80 7.97 8.41 -3.81
CA TRP A 80 7.91 8.12 -2.38
C TRP A 80 9.16 8.62 -1.69
N GLN A 81 9.01 9.33 -0.60
CA GLN A 81 10.09 9.71 0.30
C GLN A 81 9.75 9.24 1.71
N PHE A 82 10.76 8.75 2.41
CA PHE A 82 10.63 8.22 3.75
C PHE A 82 11.64 8.91 4.69
N ARG A 83 11.16 9.41 5.82
CA ARG A 83 11.95 10.28 6.71
C ARG A 83 12.63 9.56 7.86
N ARG A 84 12.50 8.24 7.98
CA ARG A 84 13.12 7.45 9.05
C ARG A 84 14.47 6.90 8.65
N SER A 85 15.33 6.64 9.65
CA SER A 85 16.72 6.18 9.47
C SER A 85 16.89 4.70 9.07
N ARG A 86 15.80 3.92 8.99
CA ARG A 86 15.86 2.49 8.66
C ARG A 86 14.94 2.15 7.50
N PRO A 87 15.37 1.27 6.60
CA PRO A 87 14.51 0.83 5.50
C PRO A 87 13.26 0.12 6.05
N MET A 88 12.15 0.28 5.35
CA MET A 88 10.85 -0.22 5.77
C MET A 88 10.10 -0.89 4.63
N GLN A 89 9.43 -1.99 4.94
CA GLN A 89 8.55 -2.67 4.00
C GLN A 89 7.10 -2.25 4.27
N LEU A 90 6.38 -1.99 3.21
CA LEU A 90 4.97 -1.63 3.29
C LEU A 90 4.16 -2.28 2.16
N LEU A 91 2.90 -2.51 2.44
CA LEU A 91 1.89 -2.83 1.45
C LEU A 91 1.02 -1.59 1.27
N VAL A 92 0.84 -1.21 0.02
CA VAL A 92 0.04 -0.05 -0.37
C VAL A 92 -1.19 -0.53 -1.12
N VAL A 93 -2.32 0.03 -0.77
CA VAL A 93 -3.56 -0.06 -1.55
C VAL A 93 -4.05 1.35 -1.75
N GLU A 94 -4.20 1.77 -2.99
CA GLU A 94 -4.76 3.07 -3.32
C GLU A 94 -6.22 2.92 -3.69
N GLU A 95 -7.05 3.70 -3.04
CA GLU A 95 -8.45 3.86 -3.39
C GLU A 95 -8.57 4.96 -4.44
N LEU A 96 -8.90 4.52 -5.66
CA LEU A 96 -9.09 5.40 -6.80
C LEU A 96 -10.52 5.94 -6.85
N PRO A 97 -10.75 7.12 -7.45
CA PRO A 97 -12.10 7.53 -7.81
C PRO A 97 -12.79 6.45 -8.65
N PRO A 98 -14.11 6.26 -8.53
CA PRO A 98 -14.86 5.21 -9.26
C PRO A 98 -14.73 5.26 -10.78
N ILE A 99 -14.31 6.41 -11.31
CA ILE A 99 -14.09 6.63 -12.75
C ILE A 99 -12.75 6.12 -13.26
N LEU A 100 -11.86 5.64 -12.38
CA LEU A 100 -10.51 5.16 -12.70
C LEU A 100 -10.26 3.76 -12.18
N SER A 101 -9.33 3.04 -12.80
CA SER A 101 -8.85 1.74 -12.34
C SER A 101 -7.37 1.56 -12.71
N PHE A 102 -6.62 0.85 -11.86
CA PHE A 102 -5.27 0.39 -12.22
C PHE A 102 -5.34 -0.79 -13.20
N ALA A 103 -4.52 -0.76 -14.23
CA ALA A 103 -4.44 -1.85 -15.20
C ALA A 103 -3.88 -3.16 -14.60
N GLY A 104 -3.02 -3.07 -13.58
CA GLY A 104 -2.36 -4.21 -12.92
C GLY A 104 -2.86 -4.52 -11.51
N GLY A 105 -3.98 -3.89 -11.07
CA GLY A 105 -4.46 -4.00 -9.68
C GLY A 105 -3.82 -2.96 -8.75
N GLY A 106 -4.55 -2.61 -7.69
CA GLY A 106 -4.20 -1.49 -6.80
C GLY A 106 -3.30 -1.86 -5.61
N ARG A 107 -2.94 -3.15 -5.43
CA ARG A 107 -2.13 -3.61 -4.30
C ARG A 107 -0.67 -3.72 -4.69
N ARG A 108 0.20 -3.06 -3.92
CA ARG A 108 1.64 -2.97 -4.18
C ARG A 108 2.43 -3.26 -2.92
N ALA A 109 3.55 -3.98 -3.07
CA ALA A 109 4.52 -4.19 -1.99
C ALA A 109 5.74 -3.32 -2.27
N LEU A 110 6.08 -2.43 -1.35
CA LEU A 110 7.18 -1.47 -1.49
C LEU A 110 8.21 -1.68 -0.39
N ARG A 111 9.44 -1.35 -0.71
CA ARG A 111 10.52 -1.21 0.25
C ARG A 111 11.10 0.20 0.14
N LEU A 112 10.83 1.02 1.15
CA LEU A 112 11.36 2.38 1.21
C LEU A 112 12.70 2.40 1.93
N SER A 113 13.62 3.19 1.38
CA SER A 113 14.91 3.49 1.99
C SER A 113 14.95 4.95 2.44
N PRO A 114 15.63 5.28 3.56
CA PRO A 114 15.81 6.66 3.98
C PRO A 114 16.69 7.46 3.01
N ASP A 115 17.61 6.78 2.31
CA ASP A 115 18.69 7.41 1.58
C ASP A 115 18.31 7.79 0.14
N ALA A 116 17.21 7.23 -0.38
CA ALA A 116 16.80 7.45 -1.76
C ALA A 116 15.27 7.44 -1.92
N PRO A 117 14.73 8.35 -2.73
CA PRO A 117 13.32 8.29 -3.12
C PRO A 117 13.06 7.06 -3.98
N LEU A 118 11.91 6.41 -3.79
CA LEU A 118 11.43 5.34 -4.64
C LEU A 118 10.50 5.93 -5.71
N TYR A 119 10.74 5.55 -6.95
CA TYR A 119 9.89 5.92 -8.09
C TYR A 119 9.14 4.71 -8.58
N GLU A 120 7.83 4.86 -8.78
CA GLU A 120 6.97 3.86 -9.36
C GLU A 120 6.17 4.45 -10.52
N ARG A 121 5.79 3.61 -11.46
CA ARG A 121 4.94 3.98 -12.58
C ARG A 121 3.86 2.91 -12.77
N HIS A 122 2.62 3.35 -12.86
CA HIS A 122 1.46 2.47 -13.03
C HIS A 122 0.55 3.02 -14.11
N ASP A 123 0.01 2.12 -14.90
CA ASP A 123 -0.97 2.50 -15.90
C ASP A 123 -2.37 2.56 -15.28
N VAL A 124 -3.01 3.68 -15.47
CA VAL A 124 -4.38 3.95 -15.01
C VAL A 124 -5.31 4.02 -16.19
N ARG A 125 -6.40 3.29 -16.12
CA ARG A 125 -7.43 3.21 -17.14
C ARG A 125 -8.68 3.93 -16.68
N PRO A 126 -9.26 4.84 -17.48
CA PRO A 126 -10.56 5.42 -17.21
C PRO A 126 -11.68 4.40 -17.46
N LEU A 127 -12.63 4.32 -16.52
CA LEU A 127 -13.81 3.46 -16.56
C LEU A 127 -15.07 4.21 -16.96
N ALA A 128 -15.20 5.48 -16.55
CA ALA A 128 -16.34 6.33 -16.81
C ALA A 128 -15.92 7.78 -17.03
N ARG A 129 -16.77 8.56 -17.67
CA ARG A 129 -16.60 10.01 -17.85
C ARG A 129 -16.90 10.73 -16.55
N GLY A 130 -16.27 11.85 -16.33
CA GLY A 130 -16.56 12.70 -15.17
C GLY A 130 -15.31 13.34 -14.57
N LYS A 131 -15.51 13.92 -13.40
CA LYS A 131 -14.43 14.47 -12.57
C LYS A 131 -14.22 13.56 -11.37
N GLY A 132 -12.97 13.27 -11.03
CA GLY A 132 -12.58 12.55 -9.83
C GLY A 132 -11.78 13.48 -8.93
N GLY A 133 -12.13 13.50 -7.63
CA GLY A 133 -11.46 14.33 -6.62
C GLY A 133 -10.97 13.53 -5.42
N ASP A 134 -11.60 12.41 -5.15
CA ASP A 134 -11.27 11.59 -3.99
C ASP A 134 -10.10 10.65 -4.28
N GLY A 135 -9.37 10.32 -3.24
CA GLY A 135 -8.29 9.35 -3.30
C GLY A 135 -7.62 9.20 -1.95
N THR A 136 -7.39 7.96 -1.58
CA THR A 136 -6.81 7.60 -0.29
C THR A 136 -5.78 6.49 -0.47
N LEU A 137 -4.64 6.63 0.18
CA LEU A 137 -3.64 5.58 0.28
C LEU A 137 -3.80 4.85 1.61
N HIS A 138 -4.06 3.57 1.55
CA HIS A 138 -4.03 2.66 2.69
C HIS A 138 -2.67 1.97 2.74
N LEU A 139 -1.92 2.23 3.79
CA LEU A 139 -0.59 1.67 4.01
C LEU A 139 -0.65 0.63 5.11
N ARG A 140 0.00 -0.51 4.91
CA ARG A 140 0.32 -1.46 5.97
C ARG A 140 1.83 -1.54 6.09
N VAL A 141 2.34 -1.00 7.17
CA VAL A 141 3.77 -0.92 7.47
C VAL A 141 4.17 -2.13 8.29
N LEU A 142 5.19 -2.86 7.85
CA LEU A 142 5.74 -3.99 8.59
C LEU A 142 6.60 -3.48 9.74
N SER A 143 6.40 -4.03 10.93
CA SER A 143 7.24 -3.74 12.10
C SER A 143 8.71 -4.15 11.88
N PRO A 144 9.65 -3.62 12.65
CA PRO A 144 11.09 -3.87 12.46
C PRO A 144 11.49 -5.35 12.50
N TRP A 145 10.84 -6.16 13.36
CA TRP A 145 11.09 -7.61 13.45
C TRP A 145 10.14 -8.42 12.57
N GLY A 146 9.16 -7.75 11.97
CA GLY A 146 8.20 -8.39 11.06
C GLY A 146 7.10 -9.17 11.78
N LEU A 147 6.87 -8.94 13.08
CA LEU A 147 5.84 -9.64 13.86
C LEU A 147 4.48 -8.98 13.78
N ALA A 148 4.42 -7.69 13.44
CA ALA A 148 3.18 -6.92 13.37
C ALA A 148 3.11 -6.04 12.12
N TRP A 149 1.88 -5.73 11.71
CA TRP A 149 1.56 -4.73 10.70
C TRP A 149 0.85 -3.55 11.35
N ARG A 150 1.26 -2.35 11.01
CA ARG A 150 0.53 -1.13 11.34
C ARG A 150 -0.20 -0.59 10.13
N ALA A 151 -1.51 -0.37 10.27
CA ALA A 151 -2.31 0.30 9.26
C ALA A 151 -2.27 1.81 9.45
N LEU A 152 -2.03 2.54 8.36
CA LEU A 152 -2.04 3.99 8.25
C LEU A 152 -2.86 4.37 7.02
N THR A 153 -3.37 5.59 7.03
CA THR A 153 -4.13 6.15 5.92
C THR A 153 -3.57 7.53 5.59
N LEU A 154 -3.28 7.77 4.31
CA LEU A 154 -2.83 9.06 3.81
C LEU A 154 -3.83 9.58 2.77
N PRO A 155 -4.35 10.80 2.92
CA PRO A 155 -5.14 11.42 1.87
C PRO A 155 -4.22 11.76 0.68
N LEU A 156 -4.61 11.33 -0.51
CA LEU A 156 -3.96 11.67 -1.77
C LEU A 156 -5.03 11.92 -2.83
N PRO A 157 -5.69 13.08 -2.80
CA PRO A 157 -6.81 13.38 -3.68
C PRO A 157 -6.41 13.38 -5.15
N TRP A 158 -7.34 12.95 -6.00
CA TRP A 158 -7.20 13.00 -7.44
C TRP A 158 -7.83 14.27 -7.99
N GLN A 159 -7.07 14.98 -8.84
CA GLN A 159 -7.59 16.10 -9.62
C GLN A 159 -7.59 15.69 -11.09
N VAL A 160 -8.61 14.97 -11.50
CA VAL A 160 -8.65 14.38 -12.84
C VAL A 160 -10.00 14.60 -13.51
N THR A 161 -9.96 14.84 -14.82
CA THR A 161 -11.15 14.89 -15.67
C THR A 161 -11.02 13.84 -16.76
N VAL A 162 -12.05 13.02 -16.93
CA VAL A 162 -12.13 12.01 -17.99
C VAL A 162 -13.06 12.50 -19.09
N PHE A 163 -12.49 12.71 -20.27
CA PHE A 163 -13.21 13.14 -21.47
C PHE A 163 -13.68 11.96 -22.32
N PRO A 164 -14.77 12.13 -23.10
CA PRO A 164 -15.14 11.16 -24.10
C PRO A 164 -14.03 11.01 -25.15
N THR A 165 -13.92 9.81 -25.72
CA THR A 165 -13.06 9.60 -26.89
C THR A 165 -13.61 10.42 -28.03
N LEU A 166 -12.84 11.36 -28.54
CA LEU A 166 -13.13 12.03 -29.80
C LEU A 166 -12.80 11.07 -30.95
N VAL A 167 -13.58 10.00 -31.11
CA VAL A 167 -13.50 9.15 -32.31
C VAL A 167 -14.25 9.88 -33.38
N GLY A 168 -13.52 10.44 -34.37
CA GLY A 168 -14.10 10.89 -35.64
C GLY A 168 -14.69 12.29 -35.66
N ALA A 169 -13.95 13.30 -35.20
CA ALA A 169 -14.03 14.57 -35.95
C ALA A 169 -13.22 14.39 -37.25
N SER A 170 -13.73 13.57 -38.18
CA SER A 170 -13.34 13.70 -39.56
C SER A 170 -13.64 15.15 -39.95
N LEU A 171 -12.59 15.90 -40.23
CA LEU A 171 -12.67 17.16 -40.96
C LEU A 171 -13.48 16.87 -42.23
N ARG A 172 -14.79 17.05 -42.17
CA ARG A 172 -15.57 17.22 -43.38
C ARG A 172 -14.96 18.46 -44.06
N ALA A 173 -14.16 18.20 -45.08
CA ALA A 173 -13.70 19.22 -45.96
C ALA A 173 -14.90 20.09 -46.33
N LEU A 174 -14.80 21.37 -45.98
CA LEU A 174 -15.75 22.38 -46.43
C LEU A 174 -15.72 22.31 -47.97
N PRO A 175 -16.86 22.22 -48.67
CA PRO A 175 -16.88 22.29 -50.11
C PRO A 175 -16.35 23.66 -50.50
N THR A 176 -15.24 23.67 -51.23
CA THR A 176 -14.70 24.87 -51.88
C THR A 176 -15.76 25.33 -52.89
N GLN A 177 -16.47 26.41 -52.59
CA GLN A 177 -17.28 27.10 -53.57
C GLN A 177 -16.31 27.80 -54.52
N SER A 178 -16.11 27.21 -55.70
CA SER A 178 -15.53 27.88 -56.85
C SER A 178 -16.62 28.71 -57.54
N GLN A 179 -16.44 30.00 -57.54
CA GLN A 179 -17.02 30.90 -58.54
C GLN A 179 -16.02 31.06 -59.68
#